data_f8b6e1cdd5f60abd6cba2825f036ccaf
#
_entry.id   f8b6e1cdd5f60abd6cba2825f036ccaf
#
_cell.length_a   1.000
_cell.length_b   1.000
_cell.length_c   1.000
_cell.angle_alpha   90.00
_cell.angle_beta   90.00
_cell.angle_gamma   90.00
#
_symmetry.space_group_name_H-M   'P 1'
#
loop_
_entity.id
_entity.type
_entity.pdbx_description
1 polymer ?
#
loop_
_entity_poly.entity_id
_entity_poly.type
_entity_poly.pdbx_seq_one_letter_code
_entity_poly.pdbx_strand_id
1 'polypeptide(L)'
;MTDAPRTKITYATLRADNEELHAAFEAAVEAARARLGGGHPMIIAGQERAGEGEFELRSPIDQDILVGRFAKGTRADVQDAIAAARASQKAWAALGWERRVELMNRTADLISERVHEYAALMAIEVGKNRLEALGEVEESADLIRYYARMAEENGFYEKPMDNLGDPATHTRSVSRPYGVFGVIAPFNFPLALAAGPVSGALVAGNTVVFKPASTGAMSGVVLMEALRDAGVPDGVCNMVLGPGETVGDELASSDAIDGIVFTGSYVVGMGLQRNFTKAYPRPCIVEMGGKNPAIVMKSADLDKAAEGIMRAAFGFGGQKCSANSRV
;
A
#
# COMPACT_ATOMS: atom_id res chain seq x y z
N MET A 1 -5.19 -20.69 -27.02
CA MET A 1 -6.03 -20.86 -25.81
C MET A 1 -6.78 -19.56 -25.65
N THR A 2 -8.07 -19.55 -25.88
CA THR A 2 -8.93 -18.37 -25.77
C THR A 2 -9.06 -18.02 -24.30
N ASP A 3 -8.49 -16.86 -23.89
CA ASP A 3 -8.67 -16.30 -22.56
C ASP A 3 -10.16 -16.06 -22.34
N ALA A 4 -10.81 -16.90 -21.53
CA ALA A 4 -12.15 -16.60 -21.03
C ALA A 4 -12.04 -15.31 -20.21
N PRO A 5 -12.98 -14.37 -20.34
CA PRO A 5 -12.93 -13.12 -19.59
C PRO A 5 -12.92 -13.46 -18.10
N ARG A 6 -11.80 -13.15 -17.42
CA ARG A 6 -11.69 -13.33 -15.96
C ARG A 6 -12.78 -12.50 -15.28
N THR A 7 -13.62 -13.14 -14.50
CA THR A 7 -14.63 -12.42 -13.69
C THR A 7 -13.89 -11.45 -12.77
N LYS A 8 -14.15 -10.15 -12.91
CA LYS A 8 -13.51 -9.14 -12.05
C LYS A 8 -13.88 -9.43 -10.59
N ILE A 9 -12.87 -9.65 -9.76
CA ILE A 9 -13.03 -9.82 -8.32
C ILE A 9 -13.28 -8.45 -7.71
N THR A 10 -14.44 -8.28 -7.06
CA THR A 10 -14.82 -7.08 -6.30
C THR A 10 -15.58 -7.55 -5.08
N TYR A 11 -15.70 -6.73 -4.04
CA TYR A 11 -16.53 -7.06 -2.88
C TYR A 11 -18.00 -7.40 -3.24
N ALA A 12 -18.50 -6.90 -4.37
CA ALA A 12 -19.84 -7.22 -4.87
C ALA A 12 -19.92 -8.57 -5.59
N THR A 13 -18.83 -9.03 -6.21
CA THR A 13 -18.75 -10.30 -6.95
C THR A 13 -18.22 -11.46 -6.13
N LEU A 14 -17.58 -11.18 -4.99
CA LEU A 14 -17.10 -12.18 -4.03
C LEU A 14 -18.29 -12.84 -3.32
N ARG A 15 -18.59 -14.06 -3.71
CA ARG A 15 -19.71 -14.84 -3.18
C ARG A 15 -19.22 -16.14 -2.58
N ALA A 16 -19.77 -16.50 -1.42
CA ALA A 16 -19.40 -17.72 -0.71
C ALA A 16 -19.87 -19.01 -1.41
N ASP A 17 -20.73 -18.90 -2.41
CA ASP A 17 -21.28 -20.02 -3.22
C ASP A 17 -20.52 -20.23 -4.56
N ASN A 18 -19.36 -19.57 -4.76
CA ASN A 18 -18.57 -19.70 -5.98
C ASN A 18 -17.53 -20.82 -5.84
N GLU A 19 -17.87 -22.03 -6.27
CA GLU A 19 -16.99 -23.20 -6.17
C GLU A 19 -15.69 -23.07 -6.96
N GLU A 20 -15.71 -22.45 -8.14
CA GLU A 20 -14.53 -22.22 -8.98
C GLU A 20 -13.52 -21.31 -8.27
N LEU A 21 -14.00 -20.22 -7.67
CA LEU A 21 -13.16 -19.30 -6.89
C LEU A 21 -12.54 -20.03 -5.69
N HIS A 22 -13.30 -20.88 -5.02
CA HIS A 22 -12.81 -21.65 -3.88
C HIS A 22 -11.74 -22.66 -4.30
N ALA A 23 -11.95 -23.39 -5.39
CA ALA A 23 -10.96 -24.35 -5.92
C ALA A 23 -9.65 -23.65 -6.33
N ALA A 24 -9.75 -22.51 -7.01
CA ALA A 24 -8.59 -21.70 -7.40
C ALA A 24 -7.81 -21.18 -6.17
N PHE A 25 -8.52 -20.78 -5.13
CA PHE A 25 -7.89 -20.31 -3.89
C PHE A 25 -7.18 -21.46 -3.14
N GLU A 26 -7.80 -22.65 -3.04
CA GLU A 26 -7.15 -23.81 -2.40
C GLU A 26 -5.87 -24.21 -3.13
N ALA A 27 -5.89 -24.23 -4.46
CA ALA A 27 -4.69 -24.48 -5.26
C ALA A 27 -3.60 -23.44 -5.00
N ALA A 28 -3.98 -22.16 -4.85
CA ALA A 28 -3.07 -21.09 -4.54
C ALA A 28 -2.50 -21.19 -3.10
N VAL A 29 -3.28 -21.67 -2.13
CA VAL A 29 -2.78 -21.93 -0.77
C VAL A 29 -1.68 -22.99 -0.77
N GLU A 30 -1.86 -24.09 -1.53
CA GLU A 30 -0.82 -25.12 -1.66
C GLU A 30 0.45 -24.56 -2.32
N ALA A 31 0.30 -23.73 -3.37
CA ALA A 31 1.44 -23.08 -4.01
C ALA A 31 2.12 -22.05 -3.07
N ALA A 32 1.34 -21.28 -2.30
CA ALA A 32 1.86 -20.31 -1.35
C ALA A 32 2.70 -20.96 -0.25
N ARG A 33 2.35 -22.19 0.19
CA ARG A 33 3.14 -22.95 1.18
C ARG A 33 4.59 -23.15 0.76
N ALA A 34 4.88 -23.28 -0.53
CA ALA A 34 6.24 -23.41 -1.04
C ALA A 34 7.08 -22.12 -0.89
N ARG A 35 6.44 -20.98 -0.68
CA ARG A 35 7.11 -19.68 -0.45
C ARG A 35 7.35 -19.39 1.04
N LEU A 36 6.76 -20.18 1.94
CA LEU A 36 6.85 -19.93 3.38
C LEU A 36 8.23 -20.32 3.94
N GLY A 37 8.60 -19.68 5.06
CA GLY A 37 9.84 -19.97 5.80
C GLY A 37 11.11 -19.40 5.17
N GLY A 38 11.03 -18.77 4.00
CA GLY A 38 12.17 -18.16 3.32
C GLY A 38 12.72 -16.94 4.04
N GLY A 39 13.95 -16.54 3.66
CA GLY A 39 14.56 -15.28 4.07
C GLY A 39 14.19 -14.16 3.12
N HIS A 40 13.85 -12.98 3.67
CA HIS A 40 13.43 -11.81 2.91
C HIS A 40 14.29 -10.59 3.30
N PRO A 41 15.22 -10.17 2.43
CA PRO A 41 16.04 -8.99 2.65
C PRO A 41 15.24 -7.69 2.46
N MET A 42 15.77 -6.58 2.93
CA MET A 42 15.38 -5.25 2.49
C MET A 42 15.78 -5.05 1.03
N ILE A 43 15.11 -4.13 0.33
CA ILE A 43 15.46 -3.76 -1.04
C ILE A 43 15.83 -2.28 -1.06
N ILE A 44 17.12 -1.99 -1.27
CA ILE A 44 17.66 -0.63 -1.31
C ILE A 44 18.44 -0.45 -2.61
N ALA A 45 18.10 0.57 -3.39
CA ALA A 45 18.68 0.83 -4.71
C ALA A 45 18.58 -0.38 -5.67
N GLY A 46 17.50 -1.15 -5.59
CA GLY A 46 17.30 -2.37 -6.38
C GLY A 46 18.11 -3.59 -5.90
N GLN A 47 18.90 -3.44 -4.83
CA GLN A 47 19.75 -4.49 -4.31
C GLN A 47 19.21 -5.06 -3.00
N GLU A 48 19.40 -6.36 -2.81
CA GLU A 48 19.12 -7.02 -1.55
C GLU A 48 20.08 -6.53 -0.45
N ARG A 49 19.50 -6.18 0.71
CA ARG A 49 20.26 -5.73 1.87
C ARG A 49 19.86 -6.57 3.09
N ALA A 50 20.81 -7.28 3.67
CA ALA A 50 20.67 -7.90 4.97
C ALA A 50 20.62 -6.82 6.07
N GLY A 51 19.93 -7.12 7.17
CA GLY A 51 19.91 -6.26 8.35
C GLY A 51 20.99 -6.63 9.38
N GLU A 52 20.89 -6.07 10.59
CA GLU A 52 21.71 -6.49 11.75
C GLU A 52 21.35 -7.88 12.29
N GLY A 53 20.32 -8.50 11.73
CA GLY A 53 19.76 -9.79 12.07
C GLY A 53 18.44 -9.99 11.33
N GLU A 54 17.65 -10.91 11.82
CA GLU A 54 16.33 -11.23 11.26
C GLU A 54 15.27 -11.27 12.35
N PHE A 55 14.01 -11.11 11.95
CA PHE A 55 12.86 -11.42 12.80
C PHE A 55 11.98 -12.46 12.09
N GLU A 56 11.42 -13.38 12.86
CA GLU A 56 10.46 -14.36 12.37
C GLU A 56 9.05 -13.78 12.37
N LEU A 57 8.32 -14.03 11.30
CA LEU A 57 6.89 -13.78 11.23
C LEU A 57 6.18 -15.13 11.18
N ARG A 58 5.29 -15.36 12.12
CA ARG A 58 4.47 -16.57 12.20
C ARG A 58 3.01 -16.24 11.96
N SER A 59 2.30 -17.18 11.36
CA SER A 59 0.88 -17.00 11.04
C SER A 59 0.04 -16.89 12.32
N PRO A 60 -0.90 -15.93 12.39
CA PRO A 60 -1.85 -15.87 13.51
C PRO A 60 -2.87 -17.01 13.50
N ILE A 61 -3.00 -17.73 12.38
CA ILE A 61 -3.90 -18.90 12.26
C ILE A 61 -3.32 -20.10 12.99
N ASP A 62 -2.00 -20.30 12.84
CA ASP A 62 -1.27 -21.41 13.44
C ASP A 62 0.19 -20.96 13.64
N GLN A 63 0.63 -20.89 14.89
CA GLN A 63 1.96 -20.42 15.28
C GLN A 63 3.10 -21.37 14.85
N ASP A 64 2.78 -22.58 14.43
CA ASP A 64 3.77 -23.51 13.86
C ASP A 64 4.09 -23.17 12.39
N ILE A 65 3.25 -22.36 11.73
CA ILE A 65 3.49 -21.89 10.37
C ILE A 65 4.42 -20.67 10.40
N LEU A 66 5.66 -20.86 9.99
CA LEU A 66 6.61 -19.78 9.77
C LEU A 66 6.33 -19.14 8.40
N VAL A 67 5.83 -17.90 8.38
CA VAL A 67 5.59 -17.14 7.15
C VAL A 67 6.93 -16.81 6.47
N GLY A 68 7.88 -16.31 7.24
CA GLY A 68 9.22 -15.99 6.72
C GLY A 68 10.15 -15.44 7.80
N ARG A 69 11.44 -15.29 7.42
CA ARG A 69 12.45 -14.53 8.17
C ARG A 69 12.74 -13.25 7.41
N PHE A 70 12.63 -12.14 8.09
CA PHE A 70 12.74 -10.82 7.48
C PHE A 70 13.92 -10.07 8.08
N ALA A 71 14.67 -9.37 7.23
CA ALA A 71 15.81 -8.59 7.66
C ALA A 71 15.40 -7.56 8.72
N LYS A 72 16.20 -7.43 9.77
CA LYS A 72 16.02 -6.43 10.82
C LYS A 72 16.93 -5.25 10.53
N GLY A 73 16.38 -4.24 9.87
CA GLY A 73 17.09 -3.03 9.46
C GLY A 73 17.47 -2.12 10.62
N THR A 74 18.47 -1.32 10.37
CA THR A 74 19.01 -0.31 11.27
C THR A 74 18.62 1.10 10.83
N ARG A 75 18.94 2.11 11.66
CA ARG A 75 18.83 3.53 11.29
C ARG A 75 19.68 3.86 10.07
N ALA A 76 20.87 3.26 9.95
CA ALA A 76 21.77 3.47 8.81
C ALA A 76 21.15 2.94 7.51
N ASP A 77 20.48 1.79 7.54
CA ASP A 77 19.79 1.26 6.36
C ASP A 77 18.67 2.21 5.88
N VAL A 78 17.95 2.86 6.81
CA VAL A 78 16.96 3.89 6.48
C VAL A 78 17.60 5.08 5.79
N GLN A 79 18.74 5.56 6.29
CA GLN A 79 19.47 6.67 5.67
C GLN A 79 19.98 6.30 4.28
N ASP A 80 20.50 5.09 4.08
CA ASP A 80 20.90 4.57 2.77
C ASP A 80 19.71 4.50 1.81
N ALA A 81 18.54 4.04 2.27
CA ALA A 81 17.32 3.99 1.48
C ALA A 81 16.84 5.39 1.08
N ILE A 82 16.91 6.37 1.98
CA ILE A 82 16.59 7.78 1.69
C ILE A 82 17.57 8.35 0.66
N ALA A 83 18.86 8.06 0.81
CA ALA A 83 19.88 8.50 -0.15
C ALA A 83 19.66 7.90 -1.55
N ALA A 84 19.33 6.61 -1.63
CA ALA A 84 18.98 5.93 -2.88
C ALA A 84 17.74 6.54 -3.55
N ALA A 85 16.67 6.77 -2.77
CA ALA A 85 15.45 7.43 -3.23
C ALA A 85 15.76 8.85 -3.75
N ARG A 86 16.55 9.62 -3.03
CA ARG A 86 16.96 10.98 -3.41
C ARG A 86 17.77 10.98 -4.70
N ALA A 87 18.69 10.05 -4.88
CA ALA A 87 19.50 9.91 -6.10
C ALA A 87 18.64 9.63 -7.34
N SER A 88 17.60 8.81 -7.21
CA SER A 88 16.70 8.41 -8.30
C SER A 88 15.61 9.44 -8.61
N GLN A 89 15.32 10.36 -7.69
CA GLN A 89 14.14 11.24 -7.74
C GLN A 89 14.11 12.13 -8.99
N LYS A 90 15.22 12.75 -9.36
CA LYS A 90 15.27 13.67 -10.52
C LYS A 90 15.00 12.94 -11.84
N ALA A 91 15.58 11.76 -12.01
CA ALA A 91 15.38 10.95 -13.22
C ALA A 91 13.94 10.44 -13.29
N TRP A 92 13.37 9.98 -12.17
CA TRP A 92 11.99 9.54 -12.07
C TRP A 92 10.99 10.66 -12.40
N ALA A 93 11.18 11.84 -11.83
CA ALA A 93 10.34 13.01 -12.12
C ALA A 93 10.42 13.42 -13.61
N ALA A 94 11.62 13.34 -14.21
CA ALA A 94 11.87 13.70 -15.60
C ALA A 94 11.33 12.69 -16.63
N LEU A 95 10.94 11.48 -16.19
CA LEU A 95 10.38 10.43 -17.06
C LEU A 95 9.06 10.84 -17.74
N GLY A 96 8.37 11.84 -17.22
CA GLY A 96 7.02 12.24 -17.64
C GLY A 96 5.94 11.49 -16.86
N TRP A 97 4.80 12.14 -16.67
CA TRP A 97 3.71 11.54 -15.91
C TRP A 97 3.04 10.40 -16.68
N GLU A 98 2.99 10.46 -18.00
CA GLU A 98 2.41 9.43 -18.87
C GLU A 98 3.11 8.08 -18.65
N ARG A 99 4.45 8.10 -18.67
CA ARG A 99 5.21 6.87 -18.45
C ARG A 99 5.08 6.34 -17.03
N ARG A 100 4.98 7.21 -16.04
CA ARG A 100 4.72 6.78 -14.66
C ARG A 100 3.35 6.13 -14.51
N VAL A 101 2.32 6.69 -15.14
CA VAL A 101 0.97 6.12 -15.20
C VAL A 101 0.99 4.73 -15.85
N GLU A 102 1.69 4.57 -16.96
CA GLU A 102 1.83 3.27 -17.65
C GLU A 102 2.46 2.22 -16.72
N LEU A 103 3.54 2.56 -16.02
CA LEU A 103 4.21 1.66 -15.06
C LEU A 103 3.29 1.31 -13.89
N MET A 104 2.53 2.26 -13.36
CA MET A 104 1.57 1.99 -12.29
C MET A 104 0.42 1.10 -12.77
N ASN A 105 -0.14 1.33 -13.94
CA ASN A 105 -1.16 0.46 -14.52
C ASN A 105 -0.61 -0.96 -14.72
N ARG A 106 0.61 -1.11 -15.23
CA ARG A 106 1.27 -2.43 -15.34
C ARG A 106 1.45 -3.11 -13.98
N THR A 107 1.83 -2.35 -12.94
CA THR A 107 1.91 -2.88 -11.56
C THR A 107 0.55 -3.41 -11.09
N ALA A 108 -0.52 -2.65 -11.32
CA ALA A 108 -1.88 -3.07 -10.97
C ALA A 108 -2.31 -4.34 -11.72
N ASP A 109 -1.98 -4.44 -13.00
CA ASP A 109 -2.28 -5.62 -13.81
C ASP A 109 -1.57 -6.86 -13.29
N LEU A 110 -0.29 -6.76 -12.94
CA LEU A 110 0.47 -7.85 -12.32
C LEU A 110 -0.10 -8.29 -10.97
N ILE A 111 -0.58 -7.34 -10.15
CA ILE A 111 -1.25 -7.67 -8.89
C ILE A 111 -2.54 -8.44 -9.15
N SER A 112 -3.39 -7.99 -10.09
CA SER A 112 -4.61 -8.70 -10.47
C SER A 112 -4.33 -10.05 -11.14
N GLU A 113 -3.29 -10.17 -11.95
CA GLU A 113 -2.85 -11.45 -12.54
C GLU A 113 -2.49 -12.49 -11.46
N ARG A 114 -1.92 -12.03 -10.34
CA ARG A 114 -1.45 -12.86 -9.21
C ARG A 114 -2.42 -12.86 -8.02
N VAL A 115 -3.69 -12.50 -8.22
CA VAL A 115 -4.65 -12.27 -7.15
C VAL A 115 -4.78 -13.45 -6.20
N HIS A 116 -4.87 -14.68 -6.70
CA HIS A 116 -5.01 -15.87 -5.87
C HIS A 116 -3.75 -16.17 -5.06
N GLU A 117 -2.57 -16.04 -5.66
CA GLU A 117 -1.28 -16.24 -4.99
C GLU A 117 -1.09 -15.23 -3.84
N TYR A 118 -1.28 -13.94 -4.14
CA TYR A 118 -1.11 -12.89 -3.14
C TYR A 118 -2.16 -12.96 -2.04
N ALA A 119 -3.41 -13.32 -2.39
CA ALA A 119 -4.47 -13.51 -1.41
C ALA A 119 -4.21 -14.72 -0.50
N ALA A 120 -3.68 -15.81 -1.03
CA ALA A 120 -3.31 -16.97 -0.23
C ALA A 120 -2.18 -16.66 0.76
N LEU A 121 -1.11 -15.97 0.31
CA LEU A 121 -0.03 -15.49 1.19
C LEU A 121 -0.56 -14.57 2.28
N MET A 122 -1.40 -13.60 1.92
CA MET A 122 -2.00 -12.66 2.87
C MET A 122 -2.93 -13.35 3.88
N ALA A 123 -3.74 -14.33 3.44
CA ALA A 123 -4.58 -15.11 4.34
C ALA A 123 -3.75 -15.82 5.41
N ILE A 124 -2.62 -16.40 5.02
CA ILE A 124 -1.69 -17.06 5.95
C ILE A 124 -0.97 -16.02 6.83
N GLU A 125 -0.52 -14.90 6.25
CA GLU A 125 0.26 -13.88 6.94
C GLU A 125 -0.52 -13.18 8.06
N VAL A 126 -1.74 -12.71 7.77
CA VAL A 126 -2.51 -11.86 8.69
C VAL A 126 -3.84 -12.47 9.15
N GLY A 127 -4.15 -13.70 8.76
CA GLY A 127 -5.35 -14.42 9.21
C GLY A 127 -6.65 -13.96 8.57
N LYS A 128 -6.62 -13.39 7.36
CA LYS A 128 -7.82 -13.04 6.61
C LYS A 128 -8.52 -14.27 6.05
N ASN A 129 -9.85 -14.25 6.02
CA ASN A 129 -10.58 -15.24 5.25
C ASN A 129 -10.35 -15.01 3.74
N ARG A 130 -10.62 -16.04 2.93
CA ARG A 130 -10.33 -16.02 1.48
C ARG A 130 -10.99 -14.89 0.72
N LEU A 131 -12.24 -14.55 1.04
CA LEU A 131 -12.97 -13.50 0.33
C LEU A 131 -12.40 -12.12 0.66
N GLU A 132 -12.06 -11.88 1.91
CA GLU A 132 -11.43 -10.62 2.32
C GLU A 132 -10.00 -10.48 1.77
N ALA A 133 -9.23 -11.57 1.71
CA ALA A 133 -7.90 -11.56 1.13
C ALA A 133 -7.93 -11.29 -0.38
N LEU A 134 -8.80 -11.98 -1.13
CA LEU A 134 -9.01 -11.73 -2.57
C LEU A 134 -9.49 -10.29 -2.82
N GLY A 135 -10.44 -9.82 -2.01
CA GLY A 135 -10.96 -8.45 -2.11
C GLY A 135 -9.88 -7.42 -1.90
N GLU A 136 -9.00 -7.60 -0.91
CA GLU A 136 -7.92 -6.64 -0.65
C GLU A 136 -6.87 -6.61 -1.76
N VAL A 137 -6.51 -7.76 -2.33
CA VAL A 137 -5.54 -7.77 -3.44
C VAL A 137 -6.07 -6.99 -4.65
N GLU A 138 -7.35 -7.19 -5.02
CA GLU A 138 -7.97 -6.41 -6.10
C GLU A 138 -8.17 -4.94 -5.71
N GLU A 139 -8.52 -4.63 -4.46
CA GLU A 139 -8.56 -3.26 -3.96
C GLU A 139 -7.21 -2.57 -4.11
N SER A 140 -6.12 -3.29 -3.88
CA SER A 140 -4.76 -2.77 -4.08
C SER A 140 -4.51 -2.36 -5.53
N ALA A 141 -4.90 -3.20 -6.47
CA ALA A 141 -4.81 -2.90 -7.90
C ALA A 141 -5.73 -1.73 -8.30
N ASP A 142 -6.95 -1.69 -7.77
CA ASP A 142 -7.91 -0.63 -8.05
C ASP A 142 -7.46 0.73 -7.48
N LEU A 143 -6.81 0.77 -6.31
CA LEU A 143 -6.20 1.99 -5.75
C LEU A 143 -5.07 2.52 -6.65
N ILE A 144 -4.20 1.64 -7.13
CA ILE A 144 -3.14 2.03 -8.07
C ILE A 144 -3.74 2.62 -9.36
N ARG A 145 -4.73 1.94 -9.96
CA ARG A 145 -5.44 2.42 -11.16
C ARG A 145 -6.17 3.74 -10.91
N TYR A 146 -6.72 3.92 -9.71
CA TYR A 146 -7.39 5.16 -9.33
C TYR A 146 -6.44 6.35 -9.37
N TYR A 147 -5.26 6.26 -8.74
CA TYR A 147 -4.28 7.34 -8.76
C TYR A 147 -3.70 7.59 -10.16
N ALA A 148 -3.45 6.55 -10.94
CA ALA A 148 -3.04 6.65 -12.33
C ALA A 148 -4.08 7.42 -13.17
N ARG A 149 -5.35 7.01 -13.08
CA ARG A 149 -6.46 7.67 -13.76
C ARG A 149 -6.65 9.12 -13.33
N MET A 150 -6.51 9.45 -12.03
CA MET A 150 -6.61 10.83 -11.56
C MET A 150 -5.52 11.72 -12.15
N ALA A 151 -4.32 11.20 -12.34
CA ALA A 151 -3.25 11.93 -13.01
C ALA A 151 -3.59 12.19 -14.49
N GLU A 152 -4.11 11.21 -15.22
CA GLU A 152 -4.53 11.34 -16.63
C GLU A 152 -5.69 12.31 -16.80
N GLU A 153 -6.82 12.09 -16.11
CA GLU A 153 -8.05 12.90 -16.26
C GLU A 153 -7.83 14.37 -15.90
N ASN A 154 -6.87 14.67 -15.04
CA ASN A 154 -6.53 16.02 -14.64
C ASN A 154 -5.32 16.60 -15.40
N GLY A 155 -4.78 15.94 -16.42
CA GLY A 155 -3.59 16.39 -17.14
C GLY A 155 -2.43 16.68 -16.21
N PHE A 156 -2.22 15.80 -15.24
CA PHE A 156 -1.27 15.95 -14.14
C PHE A 156 -1.40 17.30 -13.40
N TYR A 157 -2.65 17.81 -13.31
CA TYR A 157 -2.99 19.05 -12.59
C TYR A 157 -2.28 20.31 -13.12
N GLU A 158 -1.81 20.32 -14.38
CA GLU A 158 -1.39 21.51 -15.05
C GLU A 158 -2.62 22.24 -15.61
N LYS A 159 -2.83 23.48 -15.21
CA LYS A 159 -4.01 24.27 -15.59
C LYS A 159 -3.61 25.68 -16.02
N PRO A 160 -4.17 26.18 -17.14
CA PRO A 160 -4.03 27.61 -17.45
C PRO A 160 -4.70 28.44 -16.35
N MET A 161 -4.12 29.59 -16.09
CA MET A 161 -4.67 30.60 -15.17
C MET A 161 -5.07 31.86 -15.93
N ASP A 162 -5.72 32.79 -15.25
CA ASP A 162 -6.14 34.08 -15.81
C ASP A 162 -4.92 34.86 -16.33
N ASN A 163 -5.07 35.47 -17.49
CA ASN A 163 -4.06 36.33 -18.10
C ASN A 163 -4.09 37.79 -17.63
N LEU A 164 -4.91 38.07 -16.62
CA LEU A 164 -5.08 39.40 -16.02
C LEU A 164 -5.48 40.48 -17.04
N GLY A 165 -6.19 40.11 -18.13
CA GLY A 165 -6.63 41.00 -19.20
C GLY A 165 -5.55 41.35 -20.24
N ASP A 166 -4.37 40.76 -20.16
CA ASP A 166 -3.29 40.89 -21.13
C ASP A 166 -3.16 39.61 -21.99
N PRO A 167 -3.56 39.64 -23.28
CA PRO A 167 -3.46 38.45 -24.16
C PRO A 167 -2.05 37.94 -24.39
N ALA A 168 -1.02 38.74 -24.14
CA ALA A 168 0.38 38.36 -24.26
C ALA A 168 0.90 37.65 -22.99
N THR A 169 0.16 37.67 -21.89
CA THR A 169 0.50 37.04 -20.63
C THR A 169 -0.04 35.59 -20.60
N HIS A 170 0.85 34.63 -20.42
CA HIS A 170 0.52 33.20 -20.31
C HIS A 170 0.88 32.68 -18.92
N THR A 171 -0.12 32.53 -18.06
CA THR A 171 0.05 32.02 -16.71
C THR A 171 -0.52 30.59 -16.60
N ARG A 172 0.11 29.76 -15.76
CA ARG A 172 -0.35 28.40 -15.50
C ARG A 172 0.01 27.95 -14.08
N SER A 173 -0.86 27.15 -13.51
CA SER A 173 -0.58 26.36 -12.31
C SER A 173 0.04 25.04 -12.72
N VAL A 174 1.17 24.69 -12.10
CA VAL A 174 1.92 23.46 -12.44
C VAL A 174 2.24 22.70 -11.19
N SER A 175 1.81 21.43 -11.11
CA SER A 175 2.20 20.53 -10.03
C SER A 175 3.63 20.02 -10.20
N ARG A 176 4.34 19.92 -9.08
CA ARG A 176 5.70 19.37 -9.03
C ARG A 176 5.80 18.34 -7.91
N PRO A 177 6.62 17.28 -8.05
CA PRO A 177 6.89 16.37 -6.95
C PRO A 177 7.61 17.08 -5.81
N TYR A 178 7.31 16.68 -4.59
CA TYR A 178 8.02 17.18 -3.40
C TYR A 178 9.43 16.60 -3.30
N GLY A 179 9.60 15.30 -3.62
CA GLY A 179 10.89 14.62 -3.53
C GLY A 179 10.78 13.19 -3.02
N VAL A 180 11.28 12.92 -1.82
CA VAL A 180 11.26 11.59 -1.19
C VAL A 180 10.11 11.49 -0.20
N PHE A 181 9.25 10.50 -0.36
CA PHE A 181 8.16 10.20 0.57
C PHE A 181 8.50 8.96 1.42
N GLY A 182 8.28 9.09 2.73
CA GLY A 182 8.16 7.93 3.62
C GLY A 182 6.75 7.36 3.54
N VAL A 183 6.62 6.05 3.37
CA VAL A 183 5.32 5.35 3.45
C VAL A 183 5.40 4.27 4.52
N ILE A 184 4.56 4.39 5.55
CA ILE A 184 4.48 3.42 6.66
C ILE A 184 3.08 2.80 6.62
N ALA A 185 3.02 1.49 6.32
CA ALA A 185 1.77 0.75 6.17
C ALA A 185 1.40 -0.05 7.43
N PRO A 186 0.10 -0.32 7.66
CA PRO A 186 -0.40 -1.10 8.77
C PRO A 186 -0.40 -2.61 8.46
N PHE A 187 -0.81 -3.42 9.44
CA PHE A 187 -0.89 -4.87 9.29
C PHE A 187 -2.25 -5.36 8.77
N ASN A 188 -3.32 -4.61 9.01
CA ASN A 188 -4.69 -5.09 8.80
C ASN A 188 -5.15 -5.07 7.34
N PHE A 189 -4.60 -4.17 6.54
CA PHE A 189 -4.70 -4.14 5.08
C PHE A 189 -3.29 -3.92 4.51
N PRO A 190 -2.42 -4.94 4.66
CA PRO A 190 -0.98 -4.76 4.48
C PRO A 190 -0.58 -4.48 3.03
N LEU A 191 -1.37 -4.94 2.05
CA LEU A 191 -1.11 -4.69 0.65
C LEU A 191 -1.83 -3.41 0.16
N ALA A 192 -3.13 -3.27 0.41
CA ALA A 192 -3.91 -2.14 -0.11
C ALA A 192 -3.45 -0.79 0.45
N LEU A 193 -3.22 -0.74 1.78
CA LEU A 193 -2.74 0.48 2.44
C LEU A 193 -1.22 0.72 2.32
N ALA A 194 -0.53 -0.17 1.62
CA ALA A 194 0.82 0.07 1.08
C ALA A 194 0.73 0.52 -0.38
N ALA A 195 0.03 -0.24 -1.23
CA ALA A 195 -0.06 -0.02 -2.67
C ALA A 195 -0.63 1.36 -3.03
N GLY A 196 -1.71 1.80 -2.34
CA GLY A 196 -2.30 3.12 -2.53
C GLY A 196 -1.30 4.25 -2.29
N PRO A 197 -0.78 4.43 -1.08
CA PRO A 197 0.17 5.49 -0.78
C PRO A 197 1.47 5.43 -1.61
N VAL A 198 2.03 4.24 -1.82
CA VAL A 198 3.23 4.07 -2.66
C VAL A 198 2.96 4.52 -4.08
N SER A 199 1.89 4.02 -4.72
CA SER A 199 1.57 4.39 -6.10
C SER A 199 1.17 5.86 -6.26
N GLY A 200 0.43 6.41 -5.29
CA GLY A 200 0.08 7.82 -5.27
C GLY A 200 1.32 8.74 -5.23
N ALA A 201 2.31 8.40 -4.40
CA ALA A 201 3.57 9.12 -4.36
C ALA A 201 4.37 8.96 -5.67
N LEU A 202 4.46 7.71 -6.20
CA LEU A 202 5.21 7.41 -7.42
C LEU A 202 4.60 8.09 -8.65
N VAL A 203 3.29 8.00 -8.87
CA VAL A 203 2.63 8.63 -10.03
C VAL A 203 2.80 10.14 -10.00
N ALA A 204 2.81 10.76 -8.80
CA ALA A 204 3.08 12.18 -8.63
C ALA A 204 4.54 12.58 -8.90
N GLY A 205 5.43 11.61 -9.17
CA GLY A 205 6.84 11.85 -9.50
C GLY A 205 7.77 11.90 -8.28
N ASN A 206 7.26 11.54 -7.11
CA ASN A 206 8.09 11.35 -5.92
C ASN A 206 8.74 9.96 -5.94
N THR A 207 9.80 9.79 -5.17
CA THR A 207 10.38 8.49 -4.85
C THR A 207 9.98 8.08 -3.44
N VAL A 208 10.10 6.79 -3.11
CA VAL A 208 9.51 6.25 -1.88
C VAL A 208 10.55 5.44 -1.08
N VAL A 209 10.53 5.65 0.23
CA VAL A 209 11.06 4.70 1.21
C VAL A 209 9.86 4.08 1.93
N PHE A 210 9.63 2.82 1.67
CA PHE A 210 8.48 2.06 2.14
C PHE A 210 8.84 1.17 3.32
N LYS A 211 8.07 1.28 4.39
CA LYS A 211 8.14 0.43 5.56
C LYS A 211 6.80 -0.30 5.77
N PRO A 212 6.69 -1.59 5.45
CA PRO A 212 5.53 -2.38 5.84
C PRO A 212 5.48 -2.58 7.36
N ALA A 213 4.32 -2.95 7.89
CA ALA A 213 4.24 -3.47 9.25
C ALA A 213 5.08 -4.75 9.37
N SER A 214 5.73 -4.97 10.52
CA SER A 214 6.49 -6.21 10.73
C SER A 214 5.60 -7.46 10.69
N THR A 215 4.32 -7.32 11.05
CA THR A 215 3.29 -8.37 10.98
C THR A 215 2.58 -8.46 9.63
N GLY A 216 3.00 -7.68 8.64
CA GLY A 216 2.52 -7.67 7.24
C GLY A 216 3.69 -7.54 6.26
N ALA A 217 4.86 -8.07 6.63
CA ALA A 217 6.09 -7.88 5.88
C ALA A 217 6.10 -8.64 4.53
N MET A 218 5.46 -9.81 4.44
CA MET A 218 5.32 -10.58 3.20
C MET A 218 4.49 -9.81 2.17
N SER A 219 3.42 -9.14 2.59
CA SER A 219 2.63 -8.26 1.72
C SER A 219 3.47 -7.10 1.17
N GLY A 220 4.43 -6.60 1.95
CA GLY A 220 5.42 -5.64 1.46
C GLY A 220 6.34 -6.23 0.38
N VAL A 221 6.80 -7.46 0.57
CA VAL A 221 7.64 -8.18 -0.41
C VAL A 221 6.91 -8.34 -1.74
N VAL A 222 5.66 -8.82 -1.75
CA VAL A 222 4.90 -9.01 -2.99
C VAL A 222 4.59 -7.70 -3.71
N LEU A 223 4.43 -6.59 -2.99
CA LEU A 223 4.32 -5.26 -3.62
C LEU A 223 5.61 -4.85 -4.33
N MET A 224 6.77 -5.06 -3.70
CA MET A 224 8.07 -4.77 -4.31
C MET A 224 8.33 -5.66 -5.53
N GLU A 225 7.93 -6.93 -5.50
CA GLU A 225 7.98 -7.84 -6.66
C GLU A 225 7.14 -7.29 -7.81
N ALA A 226 5.90 -6.86 -7.57
CA ALA A 226 5.02 -6.31 -8.59
C ALA A 226 5.59 -5.01 -9.21
N LEU A 227 6.14 -4.11 -8.41
CA LEU A 227 6.79 -2.88 -8.89
C LEU A 227 8.02 -3.18 -9.75
N ARG A 228 8.88 -4.11 -9.32
CA ARG A 228 10.06 -4.55 -10.07
C ARG A 228 9.67 -5.17 -11.41
N ASP A 229 8.72 -6.10 -11.39
CA ASP A 229 8.27 -6.84 -12.57
C ASP A 229 7.50 -5.93 -13.56
N ALA A 230 6.93 -4.82 -13.09
CA ALA A 230 6.37 -3.77 -13.92
C ALA A 230 7.44 -2.88 -14.59
N GLY A 231 8.68 -2.96 -14.12
CA GLY A 231 9.80 -2.17 -14.65
C GLY A 231 9.99 -0.81 -13.97
N VAL A 232 9.52 -0.64 -12.74
CA VAL A 232 9.85 0.54 -11.94
C VAL A 232 11.36 0.55 -11.69
N PRO A 233 12.08 1.66 -12.01
CA PRO A 233 13.53 1.68 -11.92
C PRO A 233 14.05 1.50 -10.49
N ASP A 234 15.24 0.93 -10.36
CA ASP A 234 15.95 0.77 -9.09
C ASP A 234 16.09 2.09 -8.34
N GLY A 235 15.91 2.05 -7.03
CA GLY A 235 16.00 3.21 -6.14
C GLY A 235 14.75 4.11 -6.13
N VAL A 236 13.80 3.95 -7.06
CA VAL A 236 12.55 4.73 -7.08
C VAL A 236 11.63 4.34 -5.92
N CYS A 237 11.56 3.06 -5.60
CA CYS A 237 10.92 2.55 -4.38
C CYS A 237 11.92 1.66 -3.63
N ASN A 238 12.17 1.97 -2.36
CA ASN A 238 13.09 1.23 -1.51
C ASN A 238 12.31 0.68 -0.32
N MET A 239 12.47 -0.60 0.00
CA MET A 239 11.79 -1.22 1.13
C MET A 239 12.75 -1.44 2.29
N VAL A 240 12.40 -0.91 3.45
CA VAL A 240 13.09 -1.13 4.71
C VAL A 240 12.20 -1.93 5.67
N LEU A 241 12.79 -2.92 6.33
CA LEU A 241 12.13 -3.83 7.25
C LEU A 241 12.65 -3.65 8.67
N GLY A 242 11.83 -3.85 9.68
CA GLY A 242 12.26 -3.79 11.07
C GLY A 242 11.28 -3.10 12.01
N PRO A 243 11.67 -2.95 13.29
CA PRO A 243 10.81 -2.39 14.33
C PRO A 243 10.43 -0.93 14.10
N GLY A 244 9.27 -0.52 14.64
CA GLY A 244 8.81 0.87 14.61
C GLY A 244 9.78 1.82 15.30
N GLU A 245 10.31 1.42 16.45
CA GLU A 245 11.18 2.23 17.33
C GLU A 245 12.57 2.53 16.73
N THR A 246 12.98 1.79 15.71
CA THR A 246 14.26 2.03 15.01
C THR A 246 14.03 2.52 13.59
N VAL A 247 13.50 1.65 12.73
CA VAL A 247 13.31 1.94 11.31
C VAL A 247 12.17 2.94 11.08
N GLY A 248 11.05 2.79 11.81
CA GLY A 248 9.92 3.70 11.71
C GLY A 248 10.23 5.09 12.22
N ASP A 249 10.85 5.17 13.41
CA ASP A 249 11.23 6.45 14.03
C ASP A 249 12.27 7.20 13.21
N GLU A 250 13.27 6.49 12.66
CA GLU A 250 14.26 7.10 11.79
C GLU A 250 13.64 7.70 10.53
N LEU A 251 12.74 6.93 9.87
CA LEU A 251 12.02 7.41 8.69
C LEU A 251 11.15 8.63 9.02
N ALA A 252 10.49 8.62 10.19
CA ALA A 252 9.59 9.66 10.64
C ALA A 252 10.29 10.94 11.10
N SER A 253 11.53 10.84 11.61
CA SER A 253 12.29 11.96 12.15
C SER A 253 13.31 12.56 11.18
N SER A 254 13.57 11.90 10.06
CA SER A 254 14.56 12.37 9.09
C SER A 254 14.14 13.67 8.41
N ASP A 255 15.03 14.66 8.41
CA ASP A 255 14.85 15.91 7.66
C ASP A 255 15.04 15.72 6.15
N ALA A 256 15.58 14.59 5.73
CA ALA A 256 15.75 14.24 4.31
C ALA A 256 14.49 13.62 3.67
N ILE A 257 13.41 13.43 4.42
CA ILE A 257 12.09 13.04 3.93
C ILE A 257 11.25 14.29 3.66
N ASP A 258 10.75 14.45 2.44
CA ASP A 258 9.98 15.63 2.01
C ASP A 258 8.48 15.50 2.30
N GLY A 259 7.97 14.30 2.48
CA GLY A 259 6.60 14.01 2.85
C GLY A 259 6.46 12.63 3.46
N ILE A 260 5.41 12.42 4.26
CA ILE A 260 5.15 11.12 4.89
C ILE A 260 3.66 10.76 4.76
N VAL A 261 3.41 9.48 4.45
CA VAL A 261 2.08 8.87 4.53
C VAL A 261 2.15 7.73 5.54
N PHE A 262 1.29 7.78 6.52
CA PHE A 262 1.21 6.80 7.59
C PHE A 262 -0.21 6.29 7.74
N THR A 263 -0.36 4.98 7.86
CA THR A 263 -1.60 4.36 8.34
C THR A 263 -1.29 3.47 9.53
N GLY A 264 -2.00 3.67 10.65
CA GLY A 264 -1.77 2.88 11.85
C GLY A 264 -2.50 3.40 13.08
N SER A 265 -1.87 3.30 14.25
CA SER A 265 -2.48 3.69 15.51
C SER A 265 -2.60 5.20 15.68
N TYR A 266 -3.66 5.64 16.40
CA TYR A 266 -3.89 7.04 16.76
C TYR A 266 -2.68 7.69 17.46
N VAL A 267 -2.05 6.96 18.39
CA VAL A 267 -0.93 7.49 19.18
C VAL A 267 0.25 7.83 18.28
N VAL A 268 0.62 6.91 17.36
CA VAL A 268 1.74 7.12 16.44
C VAL A 268 1.39 8.18 15.39
N GLY A 269 0.19 8.13 14.79
CA GLY A 269 -0.23 9.11 13.78
C GLY A 269 -0.27 10.53 14.33
N MET A 270 -0.80 10.74 15.54
CA MET A 270 -0.78 12.06 16.20
C MET A 270 0.62 12.50 16.60
N GLY A 271 1.50 11.56 16.95
CA GLY A 271 2.92 11.84 17.18
C GLY A 271 3.61 12.36 15.92
N LEU A 272 3.39 11.68 14.78
CA LEU A 272 3.87 12.11 13.47
C LEU A 272 3.35 13.49 13.10
N GLN A 273 2.03 13.71 13.20
CA GLN A 273 1.41 15.00 12.87
C GLN A 273 2.03 16.18 13.64
N ARG A 274 2.40 15.96 14.90
CA ARG A 274 3.01 17.01 15.75
C ARG A 274 4.49 17.22 15.48
N ASN A 275 5.22 16.18 15.16
CA ASN A 275 6.68 16.21 15.14
C ASN A 275 7.25 16.37 13.73
N PHE A 276 6.65 15.72 12.72
CA PHE A 276 7.15 15.73 11.35
C PHE A 276 7.11 17.13 10.72
N THR A 277 6.11 17.95 11.04
CA THR A 277 5.95 19.31 10.51
C THR A 277 6.49 20.41 11.41
N LYS A 278 7.19 20.04 12.50
CA LYS A 278 7.60 20.99 13.54
C LYS A 278 8.63 22.03 13.04
N ALA A 279 9.59 21.59 12.24
CA ALA A 279 10.65 22.47 11.76
C ALA A 279 10.18 23.36 10.61
N TYR A 280 9.40 22.82 9.67
CA TYR A 280 8.80 23.53 8.54
C TYR A 280 7.61 22.73 7.98
N PRO A 281 6.65 23.40 7.27
CA PRO A 281 5.53 22.73 6.66
C PRO A 281 5.98 21.78 5.55
N ARG A 282 5.59 20.50 5.67
CA ARG A 282 5.76 19.45 4.65
C ARG A 282 4.59 18.48 4.71
N PRO A 283 4.23 17.79 3.62
CA PRO A 283 3.10 16.87 3.61
C PRO A 283 3.21 15.80 4.69
N CYS A 284 2.20 15.72 5.56
CA CYS A 284 2.06 14.69 6.57
C CYS A 284 0.62 14.17 6.52
N ILE A 285 0.44 13.01 5.89
CA ILE A 285 -0.86 12.36 5.70
C ILE A 285 -0.92 11.21 6.67
N VAL A 286 -1.88 11.27 7.61
CA VAL A 286 -2.04 10.24 8.64
C VAL A 286 -3.46 9.69 8.62
N GLU A 287 -3.57 8.38 8.43
CA GLU A 287 -4.78 7.60 8.54
C GLU A 287 -4.74 6.75 9.81
N MET A 288 -5.79 6.78 10.60
CA MET A 288 -5.81 6.18 11.93
C MET A 288 -7.11 5.41 12.16
N GLY A 289 -7.27 4.84 13.35
CA GLY A 289 -8.48 4.17 13.76
C GLY A 289 -9.67 5.13 13.90
N GLY A 290 -10.88 4.56 13.91
CA GLY A 290 -12.13 5.30 14.01
C GLY A 290 -13.11 4.70 14.99
N LYS A 291 -14.24 5.40 15.18
CA LYS A 291 -15.41 4.99 15.95
C LYS A 291 -16.67 5.17 15.10
N ASN A 292 -16.72 4.46 13.98
CA ASN A 292 -17.71 4.66 12.93
C ASN A 292 -19.11 4.24 13.39
N PRO A 293 -20.13 5.11 13.32
CA PRO A 293 -21.50 4.76 13.63
C PRO A 293 -22.25 4.26 12.40
N ALA A 294 -23.20 3.35 12.57
CA ALA A 294 -24.26 3.10 11.61
C ALA A 294 -25.55 3.77 12.10
N ILE A 295 -26.24 4.49 11.21
CA ILE A 295 -27.50 5.17 11.52
C ILE A 295 -28.60 4.49 10.71
N VAL A 296 -29.52 3.80 11.40
CA VAL A 296 -30.65 3.12 10.78
C VAL A 296 -31.88 4.00 10.86
N MET A 297 -32.30 4.54 9.74
CA MET A 297 -33.48 5.39 9.65
C MET A 297 -34.78 4.57 9.66
N LYS A 298 -35.91 5.18 10.07
CA LYS A 298 -37.23 4.53 10.11
C LYS A 298 -37.67 3.90 8.78
N SER A 299 -37.18 4.44 7.66
CA SER A 299 -37.48 3.97 6.30
C SER A 299 -36.57 2.86 5.81
N ALA A 300 -35.60 2.42 6.63
CA ALA A 300 -34.64 1.38 6.21
C ALA A 300 -35.31 0.00 6.16
N ASP A 301 -34.80 -0.83 5.26
CA ASP A 301 -35.02 -2.28 5.30
C ASP A 301 -34.18 -2.85 6.45
N LEU A 302 -34.83 -3.30 7.51
CA LEU A 302 -34.16 -3.71 8.75
C LEU A 302 -33.31 -4.98 8.56
N ASP A 303 -33.74 -5.92 7.71
CA ASP A 303 -32.97 -7.15 7.48
C ASP A 303 -31.68 -6.85 6.74
N LYS A 304 -31.72 -6.03 5.69
CA LYS A 304 -30.52 -5.56 4.99
C LYS A 304 -29.62 -4.71 5.88
N ALA A 305 -30.21 -3.87 6.72
CA ALA A 305 -29.46 -3.05 7.66
C ALA A 305 -28.71 -3.92 8.68
N ALA A 306 -29.38 -4.93 9.25
CA ALA A 306 -28.76 -5.86 10.20
C ALA A 306 -27.61 -6.66 9.56
N GLU A 307 -27.80 -7.18 8.34
CA GLU A 307 -26.73 -7.87 7.60
C GLU A 307 -25.55 -6.95 7.30
N GLY A 308 -25.83 -5.74 6.81
CA GLY A 308 -24.77 -4.75 6.52
C GLY A 308 -23.98 -4.34 7.77
N ILE A 309 -24.66 -4.11 8.89
CA ILE A 309 -24.06 -3.78 10.18
C ILE A 309 -23.18 -4.94 10.70
N MET A 310 -23.70 -6.17 10.62
CA MET A 310 -22.95 -7.36 11.02
C MET A 310 -21.65 -7.48 10.22
N ARG A 311 -21.72 -7.37 8.91
CA ARG A 311 -20.53 -7.41 8.04
C ARG A 311 -19.56 -6.27 8.34
N ALA A 312 -20.05 -5.05 8.53
CA ALA A 312 -19.25 -3.88 8.82
C ALA A 312 -18.56 -3.94 10.21
N ALA A 313 -19.23 -4.56 11.20
CA ALA A 313 -18.70 -4.66 12.56
C ALA A 313 -17.70 -5.81 12.71
N PHE A 314 -17.97 -6.96 12.13
CA PHE A 314 -17.27 -8.21 12.42
C PHE A 314 -16.37 -8.72 11.30
N GLY A 315 -16.39 -8.10 10.13
CA GLY A 315 -15.44 -8.43 9.07
C GLY A 315 -14.02 -8.29 9.56
N PHE A 316 -13.17 -9.28 9.28
CA PHE A 316 -11.80 -9.40 9.78
C PHE A 316 -11.68 -9.21 11.32
N GLY A 317 -12.66 -9.72 12.07
CA GLY A 317 -12.71 -9.55 13.53
C GLY A 317 -12.80 -8.10 14.01
N GLY A 318 -13.29 -7.18 13.17
CA GLY A 318 -13.36 -5.75 13.45
C GLY A 318 -12.02 -5.01 13.34
N GLN A 319 -10.96 -5.63 12.86
CA GLN A 319 -9.62 -5.04 12.70
C GLN A 319 -9.55 -4.10 11.49
N LYS A 320 -10.49 -3.18 11.37
CA LYS A 320 -10.62 -2.21 10.27
C LYS A 320 -10.81 -0.80 10.85
N CYS A 321 -10.12 0.18 10.26
CA CYS A 321 -10.35 1.60 10.59
C CYS A 321 -11.79 2.02 10.30
N SER A 322 -12.42 1.39 9.29
CA SER A 322 -13.81 1.61 8.87
C SER A 322 -14.83 0.73 9.60
N ALA A 323 -14.43 -0.17 10.52
CA ALA A 323 -15.36 -1.06 11.20
C ALA A 323 -16.42 -0.29 11.98
N ASN A 324 -17.69 -0.74 11.85
CA ASN A 324 -18.77 -0.19 12.63
C ASN A 324 -18.59 -0.54 14.11
N SER A 325 -18.71 0.44 14.99
CA SER A 325 -18.52 0.28 16.43
C SER A 325 -19.78 0.58 17.26
N ARG A 326 -20.82 1.12 16.63
CA ARG A 326 -22.11 1.45 17.28
C ARG A 326 -23.21 1.67 16.24
N VAL A 327 -24.44 1.44 16.65
CA VAL A 327 -25.65 1.59 15.84
C VAL A 327 -26.63 2.53 16.54
#